data_b6ea69faad8e490755e44f1343d23b92
#
_entry.id   b6ea69faad8e490755e44f1343d23b92
#
_cell.length_a   1.000
_cell.length_b   1.000
_cell.length_c   1.000
_cell.angle_alpha   90.00
_cell.angle_beta   90.00
_cell.angle_gamma   90.00
#
_symmetry.space_group_name_H-M   'P 1'
#
loop_
_entity.id
_entity.type
_entity.pdbx_description
1 polymer ?
#
loop_
_entity_poly.entity_id
_entity_poly.type
_entity_poly.pdbx_seq_one_letter_code
_entity_poly.pdbx_strand_id
1 'polypeptide(L)'
;MATENKNLSAYDKAALPQVKGKSIGVITSRWNGEITENMRKGAVETLLDCGILPEDILEWQVPGAFELVNGAKRMLLSKSVDAIIVIGCVIQGETKHFDFVCQGVTQGIAYLNATQPVPVIFCLLTDNTLQQSIDRSGGKHGNKGIEAAITAIQMIDLEK
;
A
#
# COMPACT_ATOMS: atom_id res chain seq x y z
N MET A 1 -6.01 9.51 -4.50
CA MET A 1 -6.91 10.37 -5.32
C MET A 1 -6.52 10.18 -6.78
N ALA A 2 -7.47 9.91 -7.65
CA ALA A 2 -7.17 9.87 -9.08
C ALA A 2 -7.23 11.31 -9.62
N THR A 3 -6.14 11.77 -10.20
CA THR A 3 -6.14 13.03 -10.97
C THR A 3 -6.30 12.65 -12.42
N GLU A 4 -7.32 13.19 -13.07
CA GLU A 4 -7.64 12.88 -14.47
C GLU A 4 -6.42 13.20 -15.35
N ASN A 5 -6.03 12.23 -16.20
CA ASN A 5 -4.90 12.34 -17.14
C ASN A 5 -3.49 12.51 -16.54
N LYS A 6 -3.26 12.17 -15.27
CA LYS A 6 -1.91 12.10 -14.69
C LYS A 6 -1.54 10.67 -14.34
N ASN A 7 -0.36 10.24 -14.78
CA ASN A 7 0.30 9.04 -14.26
C ASN A 7 0.90 9.38 -12.89
N LEU A 8 0.22 8.99 -11.82
CA LEU A 8 0.65 9.27 -10.44
C LEU A 8 1.83 8.39 -9.98
N SER A 9 2.27 7.44 -10.82
CA SER A 9 3.46 6.61 -10.56
C SER A 9 4.76 7.28 -11.01
N ALA A 10 4.69 8.43 -11.71
CA ALA A 10 5.87 9.19 -12.04
C ALA A 10 6.35 9.99 -10.81
N TYR A 11 7.61 9.84 -10.43
CA TYR A 11 8.21 10.54 -9.30
C TYR A 11 9.61 11.04 -9.64
N ASP A 12 10.01 12.12 -8.96
CA ASP A 12 11.38 12.60 -8.97
C ASP A 12 12.08 12.10 -7.70
N LYS A 13 12.98 11.14 -7.87
CA LYS A 13 13.75 10.54 -6.77
C LYS A 13 14.58 11.60 -6.02
N ALA A 14 15.08 12.61 -6.71
CA ALA A 14 15.90 13.65 -6.08
C ALA A 14 15.08 14.56 -5.14
N ALA A 15 13.76 14.62 -5.34
CA ALA A 15 12.84 15.36 -4.48
C ALA A 15 12.33 14.55 -3.27
N LEU A 16 12.66 13.25 -3.18
CA LEU A 16 12.26 12.42 -2.06
C LEU A 16 13.26 12.48 -0.90
N PRO A 17 12.80 12.34 0.34
CA PRO A 17 13.67 12.29 1.50
C PRO A 17 14.59 11.06 1.49
N GLN A 18 15.75 11.20 2.15
CA GLN A 18 16.69 10.10 2.31
C GLN A 18 16.15 9.10 3.35
N VAL A 19 16.07 7.83 2.95
CA VAL A 19 15.50 6.75 3.77
C VAL A 19 16.50 5.63 4.10
N LYS A 20 17.78 5.93 4.02
CA LYS A 20 18.83 4.96 4.37
C LYS A 20 18.70 4.51 5.82
N GLY A 21 18.70 3.19 6.05
CA GLY A 21 18.56 2.58 7.37
C GLY A 21 17.13 2.58 7.90
N LYS A 22 16.13 2.89 7.05
CA LYS A 22 14.70 2.79 7.35
C LYS A 22 14.17 1.41 6.97
N SER A 23 13.24 0.89 7.76
CA SER A 23 12.60 -0.41 7.53
C SER A 23 11.12 -0.24 7.18
N ILE A 24 10.67 -0.95 6.13
CA ILE A 24 9.31 -0.85 5.62
C ILE A 24 8.63 -2.22 5.66
N GLY A 25 7.44 -2.26 6.26
CA GLY A 25 6.56 -3.41 6.15
C GLY A 25 5.71 -3.36 4.90
N VAL A 26 5.61 -4.46 4.16
CA VAL A 26 4.71 -4.60 3.02
C VAL A 26 3.79 -5.79 3.26
N ILE A 27 2.49 -5.55 3.41
CA ILE A 27 1.50 -6.59 3.69
C ILE A 27 0.55 -6.70 2.51
N THR A 28 0.54 -7.87 1.85
CA THR A 28 -0.23 -8.09 0.62
C THR A 28 -1.35 -9.10 0.83
N SER A 29 -2.56 -8.77 0.41
CA SER A 29 -3.66 -9.73 0.38
C SER A 29 -3.55 -10.67 -0.82
N ARG A 30 -3.92 -11.96 -0.62
CA ARG A 30 -3.85 -12.99 -1.69
C ARG A 30 -5.02 -12.95 -2.66
N TRP A 31 -6.19 -12.44 -2.25
CA TRP A 31 -7.33 -12.29 -3.15
C TRP A 31 -7.01 -11.27 -4.23
N ASN A 32 -7.46 -11.54 -5.47
CA ASN A 32 -7.09 -10.79 -6.68
C ASN A 32 -5.57 -10.74 -6.89
N GLY A 33 -4.91 -11.90 -6.76
CA GLY A 33 -3.46 -12.05 -6.64
C GLY A 33 -2.66 -11.42 -7.78
N GLU A 34 -3.15 -11.48 -9.02
CA GLU A 34 -2.49 -10.83 -10.16
C GLU A 34 -2.38 -9.30 -9.96
N ILE A 35 -3.45 -8.68 -9.51
CA ILE A 35 -3.51 -7.23 -9.25
C ILE A 35 -2.63 -6.86 -8.05
N THR A 36 -2.79 -7.57 -6.93
CA THR A 36 -2.06 -7.25 -5.70
C THR A 36 -0.55 -7.52 -5.85
N GLU A 37 -0.16 -8.54 -6.60
CA GLU A 37 1.24 -8.84 -6.87
C GLU A 37 1.90 -7.78 -7.78
N ASN A 38 1.19 -7.27 -8.79
CA ASN A 38 1.67 -6.16 -9.60
C ASN A 38 1.90 -4.89 -8.76
N MET A 39 0.98 -4.59 -7.83
CA MET A 39 1.16 -3.46 -6.91
C MET A 39 2.31 -3.70 -5.94
N ARG A 40 2.45 -4.92 -5.40
CA ARG A 40 3.56 -5.29 -4.52
C ARG A 40 4.91 -5.10 -5.22
N LYS A 41 5.06 -5.61 -6.43
CA LYS A 41 6.27 -5.42 -7.23
C LYS A 41 6.58 -3.94 -7.43
N GLY A 42 5.60 -3.15 -7.85
CA GLY A 42 5.77 -1.70 -8.01
C GLY A 42 6.21 -1.01 -6.73
N ALA A 43 5.64 -1.40 -5.57
CA ALA A 43 6.02 -0.84 -4.29
C ALA A 43 7.46 -1.23 -3.91
N VAL A 44 7.80 -2.52 -3.96
CA VAL A 44 9.13 -3.02 -3.57
C VAL A 44 10.23 -2.46 -4.48
N GLU A 45 10.04 -2.48 -5.79
CA GLU A 45 11.00 -1.92 -6.74
C GLU A 45 11.25 -0.42 -6.51
N THR A 46 10.20 0.34 -6.18
CA THR A 46 10.32 1.77 -5.86
C THR A 46 11.08 1.99 -4.54
N LEU A 47 10.81 1.20 -3.50
CA LEU A 47 11.54 1.27 -2.24
C LEU A 47 13.03 0.98 -2.43
N LEU A 48 13.36 -0.07 -3.21
CA LEU A 48 14.75 -0.42 -3.53
C LEU A 48 15.42 0.69 -4.34
N ASP A 49 14.75 1.24 -5.36
CA ASP A 49 15.29 2.37 -6.13
C ASP A 49 15.56 3.57 -5.24
N CYS A 50 14.72 3.86 -4.26
CA CYS A 50 14.90 4.97 -3.32
C CYS A 50 15.94 4.70 -2.21
N GLY A 51 16.54 3.52 -2.16
CA GLY A 51 17.68 3.21 -1.28
C GLY A 51 17.32 2.47 0.02
N ILE A 52 16.12 1.94 0.16
CA ILE A 52 15.80 0.93 1.18
C ILE A 52 16.53 -0.36 0.80
N LEU A 53 17.17 -1.01 1.75
CA LEU A 53 17.86 -2.28 1.49
C LEU A 53 16.86 -3.45 1.46
N PRO A 54 17.15 -4.52 0.69
CA PRO A 54 16.24 -5.67 0.62
C PRO A 54 15.92 -6.29 1.99
N GLU A 55 16.90 -6.37 2.89
CA GLU A 55 16.75 -6.87 4.26
C GLU A 55 15.89 -5.98 5.17
N ASP A 56 15.69 -4.72 4.79
CA ASP A 56 14.86 -3.75 5.50
C ASP A 56 13.41 -3.71 4.98
N ILE A 57 13.07 -4.55 3.99
CA ILE A 57 11.70 -4.71 3.48
C ILE A 57 11.11 -6.00 4.06
N LEU A 58 10.17 -5.86 5.00
CA LEU A 58 9.50 -6.98 5.64
C LEU A 58 8.20 -7.32 4.93
N GLU A 59 8.18 -8.42 4.19
CA GLU A 59 7.01 -8.82 3.41
C GLU A 59 6.17 -9.89 4.12
N TRP A 60 4.87 -9.61 4.30
CA TRP A 60 3.87 -10.55 4.82
C TRP A 60 2.72 -10.72 3.84
N GLN A 61 2.02 -11.85 3.96
CA GLN A 61 0.78 -12.11 3.22
C GLN A 61 -0.37 -12.38 4.17
N VAL A 62 -1.55 -11.88 3.79
CA VAL A 62 -2.83 -12.15 4.47
C VAL A 62 -3.85 -12.73 3.48
N PRO A 63 -4.90 -13.43 3.94
CA PRO A 63 -5.87 -14.05 3.03
C PRO A 63 -6.60 -13.04 2.15
N GLY A 64 -7.19 -12.01 2.72
CA GLY A 64 -7.99 -11.02 2.01
C GLY A 64 -7.74 -9.59 2.47
N ALA A 65 -8.42 -8.65 1.85
CA ALA A 65 -8.27 -7.23 2.16
C ALA A 65 -8.68 -6.90 3.60
N PHE A 66 -9.71 -7.55 4.14
CA PHE A 66 -10.19 -7.29 5.50
C PHE A 66 -9.14 -7.63 6.56
N GLU A 67 -8.33 -8.67 6.33
CA GLU A 67 -7.26 -9.11 7.22
C GLU A 67 -6.03 -8.18 7.21
N LEU A 68 -5.93 -7.23 6.28
CA LEU A 68 -4.86 -6.23 6.24
C LEU A 68 -4.78 -5.41 7.53
N VAL A 69 -5.92 -5.08 8.12
CA VAL A 69 -5.99 -4.33 9.40
C VAL A 69 -5.32 -5.12 10.53
N ASN A 70 -5.67 -6.40 10.66
CA ASN A 70 -5.05 -7.26 11.69
C ASN A 70 -3.56 -7.52 11.37
N GLY A 71 -3.22 -7.73 10.12
CA GLY A 71 -1.84 -7.89 9.66
C GLY A 71 -0.98 -6.68 10.04
N ALA A 72 -1.45 -5.47 9.75
CA ALA A 72 -0.77 -4.22 10.10
C ALA A 72 -0.61 -4.08 11.61
N LYS A 73 -1.68 -4.30 12.39
CA LYS A 73 -1.61 -4.28 13.86
C LYS A 73 -0.57 -5.26 14.41
N ARG A 74 -0.54 -6.49 13.90
CA ARG A 74 0.44 -7.50 14.36
C ARG A 74 1.86 -7.12 14.00
N MET A 75 2.09 -6.54 12.82
CA MET A 75 3.41 -6.07 12.42
C MET A 75 3.88 -4.93 13.31
N LEU A 76 3.03 -3.95 13.61
CA LEU A 76 3.31 -2.85 14.55
C LEU A 76 3.74 -3.36 15.95
N LEU A 77 3.13 -4.46 16.42
CA LEU A 77 3.42 -5.02 17.74
C LEU A 77 4.66 -5.91 17.79
N SER A 78 5.08 -6.49 16.67
CA SER A 78 6.09 -7.54 16.63
C SER A 78 7.36 -7.18 15.88
N LYS A 79 7.38 -6.07 15.17
CA LYS A 79 8.50 -5.63 14.32
C LYS A 79 8.81 -4.16 14.53
N SER A 80 10.08 -3.82 14.35
CA SER A 80 10.50 -2.42 14.27
C SER A 80 10.47 -2.02 12.81
N VAL A 81 9.47 -1.21 12.43
CA VAL A 81 9.32 -0.67 11.07
C VAL A 81 9.01 0.82 11.15
N ASP A 82 9.47 1.59 10.16
CA ASP A 82 9.24 3.03 10.08
C ASP A 82 7.94 3.39 9.34
N ALA A 83 7.45 2.49 8.48
CA ALA A 83 6.15 2.58 7.82
C ALA A 83 5.64 1.19 7.44
N ILE A 84 4.33 1.06 7.21
CA ILE A 84 3.70 -0.15 6.68
C ILE A 84 2.87 0.21 5.45
N ILE A 85 3.03 -0.55 4.36
CA ILE A 85 2.17 -0.47 3.18
C ILE A 85 1.23 -1.68 3.20
N VAL A 86 -0.09 -1.44 3.20
CA VAL A 86 -1.09 -2.50 3.10
C VAL A 86 -1.67 -2.54 1.70
N ILE A 87 -1.47 -3.67 1.01
CA ILE A 87 -1.80 -3.84 -0.41
C ILE A 87 -2.97 -4.81 -0.55
N GLY A 88 -4.04 -4.34 -1.17
CA GLY A 88 -5.22 -5.14 -1.41
C GLY A 88 -6.01 -4.70 -2.64
N CYS A 89 -6.94 -5.55 -3.05
CA CYS A 89 -7.86 -5.24 -4.14
C CYS A 89 -9.22 -5.86 -3.84
N VAL A 90 -10.26 -5.03 -3.83
CA VAL A 90 -11.66 -5.43 -3.70
C VAL A 90 -12.39 -4.98 -4.96
N ILE A 91 -13.01 -5.93 -5.65
CA ILE A 91 -13.80 -5.67 -6.86
C ILE A 91 -15.27 -5.86 -6.53
N GLN A 92 -16.11 -4.94 -6.96
CA GLN A 92 -17.53 -4.96 -6.67
C GLN A 92 -18.20 -6.20 -7.26
N GLY A 93 -18.87 -6.97 -6.38
CA GLY A 93 -19.75 -8.07 -6.74
C GLY A 93 -21.22 -7.67 -6.73
N GLU A 94 -22.09 -8.65 -6.73
CA GLU A 94 -23.55 -8.45 -6.80
C GLU A 94 -24.18 -8.01 -5.46
N THR A 95 -23.49 -8.15 -4.36
CA THR A 95 -24.00 -7.88 -3.02
C THR A 95 -23.33 -6.70 -2.36
N LYS A 96 -23.93 -6.18 -1.29
CA LYS A 96 -23.34 -5.13 -0.46
C LYS A 96 -22.11 -5.54 0.34
N HIS A 97 -21.65 -6.78 0.22
CA HIS A 97 -20.44 -7.25 0.88
C HIS A 97 -19.22 -6.39 0.52
N PHE A 98 -19.15 -5.93 -0.72
CA PHE A 98 -18.14 -4.98 -1.19
C PHE A 98 -18.07 -3.73 -0.31
N ASP A 99 -19.20 -3.08 -0.04
CA ASP A 99 -19.27 -1.84 0.74
C ASP A 99 -18.75 -2.08 2.17
N PHE A 100 -19.19 -3.18 2.80
CA PHE A 100 -18.76 -3.50 4.17
C PHE A 100 -17.28 -3.82 4.27
N VAL A 101 -16.72 -4.56 3.31
CA VAL A 101 -15.28 -4.85 3.27
C VAL A 101 -14.49 -3.57 3.08
N CYS A 102 -14.85 -2.75 2.08
CA CYS A 102 -14.15 -1.50 1.80
C CYS A 102 -14.21 -0.53 3.00
N GLN A 103 -15.38 -0.35 3.60
CA GLN A 103 -15.56 0.50 4.77
C GLN A 103 -14.79 -0.02 5.98
N GLY A 104 -14.87 -1.33 6.26
CA GLY A 104 -14.19 -1.95 7.39
C GLY A 104 -12.68 -1.81 7.31
N VAL A 105 -12.08 -2.04 6.15
CA VAL A 105 -10.64 -1.85 5.95
C VAL A 105 -10.26 -0.37 6.08
N THR A 106 -11.01 0.52 5.42
CA THR A 106 -10.74 1.97 5.45
C THR A 106 -10.78 2.50 6.88
N GLN A 107 -11.83 2.17 7.64
CA GLN A 107 -11.97 2.59 9.04
C GLN A 107 -10.87 2.00 9.92
N GLY A 108 -10.54 0.72 9.73
CA GLY A 108 -9.49 0.04 10.49
C GLY A 108 -8.11 0.68 10.27
N ILE A 109 -7.75 0.97 9.02
CA ILE A 109 -6.47 1.63 8.71
C ILE A 109 -6.46 3.09 9.18
N ALA A 110 -7.57 3.82 9.03
CA ALA A 110 -7.70 5.17 9.58
C ALA A 110 -7.51 5.19 11.11
N TYR A 111 -8.09 4.21 11.81
CA TYR A 111 -7.93 4.07 13.26
C TYR A 111 -6.47 3.78 13.65
N LEU A 112 -5.78 2.89 12.92
CA LEU A 112 -4.36 2.63 13.16
C LEU A 112 -3.53 3.92 12.99
N ASN A 113 -3.74 4.68 11.92
CA ASN A 113 -3.03 5.93 11.67
C ASN A 113 -3.33 7.01 12.73
N ALA A 114 -4.52 7.01 13.31
CA ALA A 114 -4.89 7.97 14.36
C ALA A 114 -4.31 7.60 15.74
N THR A 115 -3.96 6.33 15.97
CA THR A 115 -3.59 5.80 17.28
C THR A 115 -2.17 5.25 17.38
N GLN A 116 -1.49 5.05 16.25
CA GLN A 116 -0.13 4.50 16.20
C GLN A 116 0.84 5.53 15.62
N PRO A 117 2.09 5.58 16.09
CA PRO A 117 3.08 6.53 15.60
C PRO A 117 3.62 6.13 14.21
N VAL A 118 3.60 4.86 13.86
CA VAL A 118 4.08 4.36 12.56
C VAL A 118 2.98 4.49 11.53
N PRO A 119 3.19 5.19 10.39
CA PRO A 119 2.18 5.35 9.36
C PRO A 119 1.86 4.04 8.65
N VAL A 120 0.56 3.80 8.44
CA VAL A 120 0.04 2.67 7.66
C VAL A 120 -0.54 3.19 6.34
N ILE A 121 0.15 2.92 5.24
CA ILE A 121 -0.18 3.45 3.92
C ILE A 121 -1.24 2.60 3.25
N PHE A 122 -2.33 3.22 2.87
CA PHE A 122 -3.50 2.59 2.27
C PHE A 122 -3.31 2.37 0.77
N CYS A 123 -2.84 1.18 0.39
CA CYS A 123 -2.70 0.72 -1.00
C CYS A 123 -3.79 -0.30 -1.35
N LEU A 124 -5.05 0.10 -1.19
CA LEU A 124 -6.21 -0.74 -1.48
C LEU A 124 -6.96 -0.20 -2.68
N LEU A 125 -7.11 -1.04 -3.71
CA LEU A 125 -8.03 -0.78 -4.81
C LEU A 125 -9.45 -1.20 -4.43
N THR A 126 -10.42 -0.33 -4.71
CA THR A 126 -11.86 -0.54 -4.44
C THR A 126 -12.62 -0.22 -5.71
N ASP A 127 -12.54 -1.12 -6.68
CA ASP A 127 -12.94 -0.87 -8.05
C ASP A 127 -14.28 -1.56 -8.39
N ASN A 128 -15.03 -0.96 -9.29
CA ASN A 128 -16.31 -1.54 -9.74
C ASN A 128 -16.08 -2.68 -10.73
N THR A 129 -14.96 -2.69 -11.45
CA THR A 129 -14.65 -3.70 -12.47
C THR A 129 -13.18 -4.15 -12.39
N LEU A 130 -12.91 -5.37 -12.85
CA LEU A 130 -11.55 -5.90 -12.97
C LEU A 130 -10.66 -5.00 -13.85
N GLN A 131 -11.22 -4.44 -14.95
CA GLN A 131 -10.45 -3.56 -15.82
C GLN A 131 -9.93 -2.32 -15.10
N GLN A 132 -10.71 -1.74 -14.20
CA GLN A 132 -10.26 -0.61 -13.38
C GLN A 132 -9.07 -1.00 -12.49
N SER A 133 -9.08 -2.20 -11.92
CA SER A 133 -7.96 -2.70 -11.12
C SER A 133 -6.71 -2.95 -11.96
N ILE A 134 -6.84 -3.53 -13.15
CA ILE A 134 -5.74 -3.69 -14.11
C ILE A 134 -5.14 -2.34 -14.46
N ASP A 135 -5.98 -1.36 -14.80
CA ASP A 135 -5.54 -0.03 -15.19
C ASP A 135 -4.74 0.71 -14.10
N ARG A 136 -4.93 0.35 -12.81
CA ARG A 136 -4.30 0.97 -11.63
C ARG A 136 -3.19 0.14 -11.00
N SER A 137 -2.97 -1.07 -11.48
CA SER A 137 -1.90 -1.97 -11.01
C SER A 137 -0.74 -2.12 -12.00
N GLY A 138 -0.53 -1.13 -12.84
CA GLY A 138 0.50 -1.09 -13.89
C GLY A 138 -0.03 -0.87 -15.30
N GLY A 139 -1.34 -0.64 -15.45
CA GLY A 139 -1.96 -0.28 -16.72
C GLY A 139 -1.93 1.23 -16.99
N LYS A 140 -2.93 1.71 -17.73
CA LYS A 140 -2.98 3.10 -18.25
C LYS A 140 -2.94 4.22 -17.19
N HIS A 141 -3.31 3.91 -15.96
CA HIS A 141 -3.31 4.87 -14.84
C HIS A 141 -2.10 4.74 -13.91
N GLY A 142 -1.11 3.94 -14.30
CA GLY A 142 0.08 3.69 -13.48
C GLY A 142 -0.13 2.57 -12.45
N ASN A 143 0.73 2.53 -11.43
CA ASN A 143 0.76 1.48 -10.43
C ASN A 143 0.58 2.07 -9.02
N LYS A 144 -0.51 1.72 -8.36
CA LYS A 144 -0.85 2.20 -7.00
C LYS A 144 0.19 1.80 -5.95
N GLY A 145 0.93 0.72 -6.17
CA GLY A 145 2.04 0.31 -5.31
C GLY A 145 3.20 1.32 -5.33
N ILE A 146 3.54 1.86 -6.50
CA ILE A 146 4.55 2.92 -6.64
C ILE A 146 4.13 4.16 -5.84
N GLU A 147 2.88 4.61 -6.00
CA GLU A 147 2.35 5.76 -5.25
C GLU A 147 2.41 5.51 -3.73
N ALA A 148 2.09 4.29 -3.29
CA ALA A 148 2.13 3.93 -1.88
C ALA A 148 3.55 3.92 -1.31
N ALA A 149 4.55 3.44 -2.07
CA ALA A 149 5.95 3.48 -1.67
C ALA A 149 6.44 4.93 -1.51
N ILE A 150 6.14 5.80 -2.47
CA ILE A 150 6.47 7.22 -2.38
C ILE A 150 5.82 7.86 -1.15
N THR A 151 4.54 7.56 -0.91
CA THR A 151 3.81 8.05 0.26
C THR A 151 4.46 7.58 1.56
N ALA A 152 4.89 6.31 1.65
CA ALA A 152 5.58 5.78 2.81
C ALA A 152 6.88 6.54 3.08
N ILE A 153 7.70 6.77 2.04
CA ILE A 153 8.96 7.52 2.13
C ILE A 153 8.71 8.94 2.64
N GLN A 154 7.70 9.64 2.11
CA GLN A 154 7.35 10.99 2.54
C GLN A 154 6.84 11.04 3.99
N MET A 155 6.05 10.04 4.41
CA MET A 155 5.49 9.99 5.76
C MET A 155 6.54 9.70 6.83
N ILE A 156 7.61 8.98 6.51
CA ILE A 156 8.74 8.72 7.43
C ILE A 156 9.51 10.02 7.77
N ASP A 157 9.52 10.98 6.87
CA ASP A 157 10.26 12.25 7.03
C ASP A 157 9.39 13.41 7.55
N LEU A 158 8.13 13.15 7.89
CA LEU A 158 7.15 14.20 8.24
C LEU A 158 7.55 15.00 9.49
N GLU A 159 8.40 14.45 10.37
CA GLU A 159 8.80 15.07 11.64
C GLU A 159 10.11 15.90 11.56
N LYS A 160 10.64 16.08 10.36
CA LYS A 160 11.83 16.92 10.11
C LYS A 160 11.46 18.23 9.45
#